data_2086bffc7b1e925bc95da7668447bc82
#
_entry.id   2086bffc7b1e925bc95da7668447bc82
#
_cell.length_a   1.000
_cell.length_b   1.000
_cell.length_c   1.000
_cell.angle_alpha   90.00
_cell.angle_beta   90.00
_cell.angle_gamma   90.00
#
_symmetry.space_group_name_H-M   'P 1'
#
loop_
_entity.id
_entity.type
_entity.pdbx_description
1 polymer ?
#
loop_
_entity_poly.entity_id
_entity_poly.type
_entity_poly.pdbx_seq_one_letter_code
_entity_poly.pdbx_strand_id
1 'polypeptide(L)'
;MRQILIAGAFALVFALFGTRVLIRILARKGYGQIIRDDGPSSHHIKHGTPTMGGIIFILAAVLGYGAAHLVTGNSVTISALLVMGLVVCLGLIGFLDDWLKVSRQNSRGLPGRFKLLGQAVFAAGFGYLGLQFADSDSLTPISEYLSGVRETSIYLGSGLVIVWIVIMVMSASNGVNLTDGLDGLATGASIMTFLAFVLIGVWEFGQSCALNATAGCYAVRDPLDLAVLAAAFAGGCTGFLWWNTAPARIFMGDTGSLALGGAIAGLAATLRVELLLIPLGGLFVIITMSVLIQTVYFKVSGGKRVFKMAPLHHHFELVGWEQITIVIRFWIIAGLSVAAGLGLFYAQWVAK
;
A
#
# COMPACT_ATOMS: atom_id res chain seq x y z
N MET A 1 -4.91 21.78 -3.86
CA MET A 1 -5.87 21.15 -4.80
C MET A 1 -5.31 20.97 -6.22
N ARG A 2 -4.76 22.04 -6.87
CA ARG A 2 -4.20 21.92 -8.23
C ARG A 2 -3.10 20.86 -8.36
N GLN A 3 -2.19 20.77 -7.37
CA GLN A 3 -1.12 19.75 -7.35
C GLN A 3 -1.65 18.33 -7.29
N ILE A 4 -2.66 18.06 -6.48
CA ILE A 4 -3.31 16.75 -6.33
C ILE A 4 -3.84 16.26 -7.68
N LEU A 5 -4.54 17.14 -8.42
CA LEU A 5 -5.08 16.80 -9.74
C LEU A 5 -3.97 16.54 -10.77
N ILE A 6 -2.92 17.37 -10.77
CA ILE A 6 -1.78 17.20 -11.70
C ILE A 6 -1.06 15.87 -11.39
N ALA A 7 -0.74 15.61 -10.13
CA ALA A 7 -0.04 14.39 -9.72
C ALA A 7 -0.82 13.13 -10.09
N GLY A 8 -2.11 13.08 -9.72
CA GLY A 8 -2.97 11.94 -10.02
C GLY A 8 -3.19 11.73 -11.51
N ALA A 9 -3.51 12.78 -12.25
CA ALA A 9 -3.75 12.68 -13.69
C ALA A 9 -2.48 12.30 -14.47
N PHE A 10 -1.33 12.90 -14.15
CA PHE A 10 -0.06 12.54 -14.78
C PHE A 10 0.31 11.09 -14.51
N ALA A 11 0.24 10.65 -13.23
CA ALA A 11 0.55 9.28 -12.85
C ALA A 11 -0.39 8.27 -13.52
N LEU A 12 -1.69 8.57 -13.63
CA LEU A 12 -2.67 7.75 -14.34
C LEU A 12 -2.29 7.56 -15.81
N VAL A 13 -2.08 8.66 -16.51
CA VAL A 13 -1.75 8.65 -17.95
C VAL A 13 -0.42 7.92 -18.18
N PHE A 14 0.60 8.23 -17.37
CA PHE A 14 1.90 7.57 -17.46
C PHE A 14 1.79 6.07 -17.22
N ALA A 15 1.07 5.61 -16.18
CA ALA A 15 0.89 4.20 -15.88
C ALA A 15 0.06 3.50 -16.97
N LEU A 16 -1.01 4.13 -17.47
CA LEU A 16 -1.88 3.55 -18.50
C LEU A 16 -1.10 3.22 -19.79
N PHE A 17 -0.31 4.16 -20.30
CA PHE A 17 0.47 3.96 -21.51
C PHE A 17 1.79 3.22 -21.26
N GLY A 18 2.46 3.52 -20.15
CA GLY A 18 3.71 2.88 -19.77
C GLY A 18 3.57 1.39 -19.50
N THR A 19 2.47 0.95 -18.89
CA THR A 19 2.21 -0.48 -18.67
C THR A 19 2.15 -1.24 -20.00
N ARG A 20 1.55 -0.68 -21.05
CA ARG A 20 1.55 -1.30 -22.38
C ARG A 20 2.97 -1.51 -22.93
N VAL A 21 3.85 -0.55 -22.72
CA VAL A 21 5.26 -0.67 -23.13
C VAL A 21 5.98 -1.71 -22.28
N LEU A 22 5.77 -1.69 -20.96
CA LEU A 22 6.38 -2.65 -20.04
C LEU A 22 5.97 -4.09 -20.37
N ILE A 23 4.69 -4.35 -20.64
CA ILE A 23 4.19 -5.68 -21.06
C ILE A 23 4.97 -6.18 -22.29
N ARG A 24 5.18 -5.34 -23.30
CA ARG A 24 5.94 -5.73 -24.50
C ARG A 24 7.40 -6.07 -24.21
N ILE A 25 8.04 -5.28 -23.32
CA ILE A 25 9.45 -5.50 -22.92
C ILE A 25 9.57 -6.81 -22.15
N LEU A 26 8.71 -7.04 -21.16
CA LEU A 26 8.76 -8.24 -20.31
C LEU A 26 8.41 -9.51 -21.10
N ALA A 27 7.39 -9.43 -21.98
CA ALA A 27 7.03 -10.55 -22.84
C ALA A 27 8.15 -10.94 -23.81
N ARG A 28 8.85 -9.96 -24.42
CA ARG A 28 10.02 -10.24 -25.28
C ARG A 28 11.18 -10.90 -24.55
N LYS A 29 11.34 -10.62 -23.26
CA LYS A 29 12.40 -11.20 -22.39
C LYS A 29 11.97 -12.54 -21.77
N GLY A 30 10.73 -13.00 -21.98
CA GLY A 30 10.20 -14.22 -21.36
C GLY A 30 10.01 -14.12 -19.85
N TYR A 31 9.81 -12.91 -19.31
CA TYR A 31 9.62 -12.67 -17.87
C TYR A 31 8.16 -12.90 -17.48
N GLY A 32 7.70 -14.15 -17.60
CA GLY A 32 6.37 -14.59 -17.19
C GLY A 32 6.37 -15.20 -15.79
N GLN A 33 5.24 -15.09 -15.11
CA GLN A 33 5.06 -15.68 -13.79
C GLN A 33 5.03 -17.20 -13.86
N ILE A 34 5.77 -17.84 -12.95
CA ILE A 34 5.74 -19.28 -12.72
C ILE A 34 4.69 -19.54 -11.64
N ILE A 35 3.68 -20.31 -12.02
CA ILE A 35 2.57 -20.65 -11.11
C ILE A 35 2.98 -21.84 -10.24
N ARG A 36 2.56 -21.81 -8.98
CA ARG A 36 2.77 -22.91 -8.04
C ARG A 36 1.80 -24.04 -8.33
N ASP A 37 2.26 -25.29 -8.23
CA ASP A 37 1.44 -26.48 -8.46
C ASP A 37 0.39 -26.73 -7.35
N ASP A 38 0.58 -26.14 -6.17
CA ASP A 38 -0.30 -26.27 -4.99
C ASP A 38 -1.47 -25.27 -4.97
N GLY A 39 -1.58 -24.40 -6.00
CA GLY A 39 -2.66 -23.43 -6.16
C GLY A 39 -3.93 -23.96 -6.84
N PRO A 40 -5.02 -23.16 -6.93
CA PRO A 40 -6.20 -23.51 -7.70
C PRO A 40 -5.86 -23.79 -9.15
N SER A 41 -6.46 -24.85 -9.73
CA SER A 41 -6.20 -25.27 -11.13
C SER A 41 -6.54 -24.20 -12.18
N SER A 42 -7.47 -23.30 -11.86
CA SER A 42 -7.82 -22.12 -12.68
C SER A 42 -6.64 -21.18 -12.94
N HIS A 43 -5.61 -21.20 -12.09
CA HIS A 43 -4.43 -20.34 -12.22
C HIS A 43 -3.44 -20.84 -13.28
N HIS A 44 -3.47 -22.12 -13.67
CA HIS A 44 -2.54 -22.66 -14.68
C HIS A 44 -2.69 -21.99 -16.05
N ILE A 45 -3.87 -21.45 -16.39
CA ILE A 45 -4.11 -20.69 -17.63
C ILE A 45 -3.32 -19.38 -17.67
N LYS A 46 -2.92 -18.85 -16.51
CA LYS A 46 -2.18 -17.58 -16.35
C LYS A 46 -0.65 -17.73 -16.47
N HIS A 47 -0.18 -18.97 -16.75
CA HIS A 47 1.25 -19.22 -16.92
C HIS A 47 1.82 -18.36 -18.06
N GLY A 48 2.94 -17.71 -17.80
CA GLY A 48 3.59 -16.83 -18.78
C GLY A 48 3.08 -15.39 -18.83
N THR A 49 2.07 -15.01 -18.03
CA THR A 49 1.68 -13.60 -17.88
C THR A 49 2.84 -12.81 -17.28
N PRO A 50 3.26 -11.67 -17.88
CA PRO A 50 4.33 -10.84 -17.36
C PRO A 50 4.12 -10.45 -15.89
N THR A 51 5.18 -10.50 -15.09
CA THR A 51 5.21 -10.04 -13.68
C THR A 51 6.08 -8.80 -13.52
N MET A 52 6.28 -8.29 -12.29
CA MET A 52 7.02 -7.05 -11.98
C MET A 52 6.33 -5.76 -12.47
N GLY A 53 5.02 -5.79 -12.67
CA GLY A 53 4.24 -4.62 -13.10
C GLY A 53 4.28 -3.46 -12.10
N GLY A 54 4.63 -3.75 -10.83
CA GLY A 54 4.83 -2.75 -9.79
C GLY A 54 5.79 -1.63 -10.15
N ILE A 55 6.80 -1.91 -10.96
CA ILE A 55 7.77 -0.91 -11.43
C ILE A 55 7.05 0.30 -12.04
N ILE A 56 6.00 0.07 -12.83
CA ILE A 56 5.38 1.14 -13.60
C ILE A 56 4.58 2.12 -12.73
N PHE A 57 3.82 1.63 -11.76
CA PHE A 57 3.05 2.55 -10.92
C PHE A 57 3.93 3.21 -9.84
N ILE A 58 5.04 2.59 -9.40
CA ILE A 58 6.05 3.26 -8.57
C ILE A 58 6.67 4.41 -9.33
N LEU A 59 7.13 4.18 -10.56
CA LEU A 59 7.66 5.24 -11.42
C LEU A 59 6.60 6.30 -11.72
N ALA A 60 5.36 5.90 -11.99
CA ALA A 60 4.26 6.83 -12.25
C ALA A 60 3.99 7.74 -11.05
N ALA A 61 4.02 7.19 -9.83
CA ALA A 61 3.83 7.97 -8.61
C ALA A 61 4.98 8.97 -8.39
N VAL A 62 6.24 8.53 -8.54
CA VAL A 62 7.42 9.40 -8.40
C VAL A 62 7.40 10.52 -9.45
N LEU A 63 7.14 10.19 -10.71
CA LEU A 63 7.12 11.16 -11.80
C LEU A 63 5.89 12.08 -11.71
N GLY A 64 4.72 11.57 -11.32
CA GLY A 64 3.51 12.36 -11.13
C GLY A 64 3.64 13.36 -9.99
N TYR A 65 4.21 12.94 -8.87
CA TYR A 65 4.56 13.82 -7.76
C TYR A 65 5.55 14.91 -8.21
N GLY A 66 6.65 14.52 -8.86
CA GLY A 66 7.64 15.46 -9.38
C GLY A 66 7.05 16.45 -10.41
N ALA A 67 6.21 15.98 -11.32
CA ALA A 67 5.53 16.84 -12.31
C ALA A 67 4.62 17.86 -11.64
N ALA A 68 3.89 17.50 -10.59
CA ALA A 68 3.04 18.42 -9.84
C ALA A 68 3.86 19.56 -9.21
N HIS A 69 5.02 19.24 -8.61
CA HIS A 69 5.91 20.23 -8.03
C HIS A 69 6.55 21.13 -9.07
N LEU A 70 7.03 20.55 -10.18
CA LEU A 70 7.62 21.32 -11.29
C LEU A 70 6.62 22.32 -11.91
N VAL A 71 5.36 21.89 -12.13
CA VAL A 71 4.34 22.74 -12.74
C VAL A 71 3.85 23.84 -11.78
N THR A 72 3.86 23.60 -10.48
CA THR A 72 3.35 24.56 -9.51
C THR A 72 4.42 25.42 -8.87
N GLY A 73 5.69 25.07 -9.03
CA GLY A 73 6.82 25.76 -8.43
C GLY A 73 6.97 25.59 -6.91
N ASN A 74 6.21 24.66 -6.31
CA ASN A 74 6.31 24.38 -4.87
C ASN A 74 7.49 23.45 -4.58
N SER A 75 8.09 23.59 -3.40
CA SER A 75 9.16 22.72 -2.94
C SER A 75 8.62 21.33 -2.55
N VAL A 76 9.41 20.31 -2.79
CA VAL A 76 9.16 18.94 -2.28
C VAL A 76 9.39 18.91 -0.76
N THR A 77 8.61 18.11 -0.04
CA THR A 77 8.73 18.00 1.41
C THR A 77 9.51 16.76 1.83
N ILE A 78 10.10 16.84 3.02
CA ILE A 78 10.87 15.72 3.58
C ILE A 78 9.94 14.53 3.91
N SER A 79 8.71 14.80 4.37
CA SER A 79 7.71 13.78 4.69
C SER A 79 7.39 12.92 3.47
N ALA A 80 7.13 13.53 2.32
CA ALA A 80 6.85 12.81 1.08
C ALA A 80 8.09 12.07 0.55
N LEU A 81 9.29 12.68 0.66
CA LEU A 81 10.54 12.02 0.24
C LEU A 81 10.85 10.78 1.07
N LEU A 82 10.58 10.80 2.39
CA LEU A 82 10.76 9.64 3.25
C LEU A 82 9.79 8.51 2.88
N VAL A 83 8.52 8.83 2.63
CA VAL A 83 7.54 7.81 2.17
C VAL A 83 7.95 7.24 0.81
N MET A 84 8.36 8.08 -0.15
CA MET A 84 8.86 7.59 -1.45
C MET A 84 10.11 6.73 -1.30
N GLY A 85 11.04 7.12 -0.43
CA GLY A 85 12.23 6.32 -0.11
C GLY A 85 11.88 4.94 0.41
N LEU A 86 10.93 4.85 1.37
CA LEU A 86 10.42 3.59 1.89
C LEU A 86 9.82 2.72 0.77
N VAL A 87 8.99 3.31 -0.08
CA VAL A 87 8.35 2.63 -1.23
C VAL A 87 9.38 2.06 -2.18
N VAL A 88 10.38 2.84 -2.57
CA VAL A 88 11.45 2.40 -3.47
C VAL A 88 12.26 1.27 -2.85
N CYS A 89 12.62 1.37 -1.57
CA CYS A 89 13.36 0.33 -0.86
C CYS A 89 12.58 -0.99 -0.77
N LEU A 90 11.30 -0.94 -0.42
CA LEU A 90 10.46 -2.14 -0.37
C LEU A 90 10.17 -2.69 -1.76
N GLY A 91 9.99 -1.82 -2.75
CA GLY A 91 9.88 -2.20 -4.15
C GLY A 91 11.12 -2.90 -4.67
N LEU A 92 12.32 -2.47 -4.26
CA LEU A 92 13.59 -3.13 -4.61
C LEU A 92 13.70 -4.54 -3.99
N ILE A 93 13.26 -4.73 -2.73
CA ILE A 93 13.20 -6.08 -2.14
C ILE A 93 12.28 -6.97 -2.97
N GLY A 94 11.08 -6.48 -3.30
CA GLY A 94 10.12 -7.22 -4.13
C GLY A 94 10.67 -7.49 -5.53
N PHE A 95 11.34 -6.51 -6.14
CA PHE A 95 11.98 -6.67 -7.44
C PHE A 95 13.07 -7.77 -7.43
N LEU A 96 13.90 -7.79 -6.40
CA LEU A 96 14.90 -8.84 -6.25
C LEU A 96 14.25 -10.23 -6.09
N ASP A 97 13.14 -10.31 -5.35
CA ASP A 97 12.39 -11.55 -5.20
C ASP A 97 11.81 -12.03 -6.53
N ASP A 98 11.11 -11.14 -7.25
CA ASP A 98 10.52 -11.44 -8.56
C ASP A 98 11.59 -11.79 -9.60
N TRP A 99 12.70 -11.03 -9.63
CA TRP A 99 13.79 -11.27 -10.55
C TRP A 99 14.46 -12.62 -10.31
N LEU A 100 14.64 -13.01 -9.05
CA LEU A 100 15.19 -14.35 -8.72
C LEU A 100 14.25 -15.47 -9.14
N LYS A 101 12.93 -15.31 -8.99
CA LYS A 101 11.94 -16.29 -9.48
C LYS A 101 12.03 -16.47 -10.99
N VAL A 102 12.05 -15.35 -11.72
CA VAL A 102 12.09 -15.37 -13.19
C VAL A 102 13.43 -15.88 -13.72
N SER A 103 14.55 -15.39 -13.18
CA SER A 103 15.88 -15.76 -13.66
C SER A 103 16.24 -17.23 -13.39
N ARG A 104 15.75 -17.79 -12.28
CA ARG A 104 15.97 -19.19 -11.90
C ARG A 104 14.90 -20.15 -12.43
N GLN A 105 13.89 -19.63 -13.13
CA GLN A 105 12.76 -20.41 -13.61
C GLN A 105 12.13 -21.28 -12.49
N ASN A 106 12.02 -20.72 -11.29
CA ASN A 106 11.54 -21.42 -10.10
C ASN A 106 10.61 -20.49 -9.29
N SER A 107 9.57 -21.05 -8.67
CA SER A 107 8.66 -20.31 -7.77
C SER A 107 9.34 -19.87 -6.45
N ARG A 108 10.55 -20.33 -6.15
CA ARG A 108 11.32 -19.93 -4.95
C ARG A 108 12.10 -18.66 -5.25
N GLY A 109 11.62 -17.52 -4.72
CA GLY A 109 12.34 -16.24 -4.72
C GLY A 109 13.35 -16.11 -3.58
N LEU A 110 13.41 -14.94 -2.98
CA LEU A 110 14.21 -14.69 -1.77
C LEU A 110 13.70 -15.55 -0.60
N PRO A 111 14.61 -16.16 0.19
CA PRO A 111 14.19 -16.80 1.44
C PRO A 111 13.44 -15.82 2.33
N GLY A 112 12.28 -16.23 2.88
CA GLY A 112 11.37 -15.33 3.60
C GLY A 112 12.05 -14.53 4.73
N ARG A 113 13.03 -15.15 5.43
CA ARG A 113 13.81 -14.46 6.47
C ARG A 113 14.58 -13.23 5.98
N PHE A 114 15.14 -13.27 4.77
CA PHE A 114 15.87 -12.13 4.20
C PHE A 114 14.90 -11.04 3.70
N LYS A 115 13.76 -11.45 3.17
CA LYS A 115 12.69 -10.53 2.79
C LYS A 115 12.16 -9.77 4.01
N LEU A 116 11.85 -10.48 5.11
CA LEU A 116 11.39 -9.86 6.36
C LEU A 116 12.47 -8.99 7.00
N LEU A 117 13.73 -9.42 7.00
CA LEU A 117 14.84 -8.63 7.54
C LEU A 117 15.01 -7.32 6.75
N GLY A 118 14.98 -7.38 5.41
CA GLY A 118 15.08 -6.19 4.58
C GLY A 118 13.92 -5.21 4.83
N GLN A 119 12.69 -5.72 4.94
CA GLN A 119 11.52 -4.90 5.30
C GLN A 119 11.72 -4.23 6.67
N ALA A 120 12.18 -4.97 7.68
CA ALA A 120 12.41 -4.44 9.03
C ALA A 120 13.49 -3.36 9.04
N VAL A 121 14.60 -3.56 8.32
CA VAL A 121 15.70 -2.58 8.24
C VAL A 121 15.23 -1.28 7.59
N PHE A 122 14.55 -1.34 6.46
CA PHE A 122 14.07 -0.13 5.78
C PHE A 122 12.94 0.57 6.54
N ALA A 123 12.05 -0.19 7.19
CA ALA A 123 11.01 0.36 8.06
C ALA A 123 11.61 1.05 9.30
N ALA A 124 12.62 0.45 9.93
CA ALA A 124 13.33 1.06 11.05
C ALA A 124 14.08 2.33 10.62
N GLY A 125 14.72 2.31 9.44
CA GLY A 125 15.36 3.48 8.85
C GLY A 125 14.36 4.62 8.58
N PHE A 126 13.20 4.31 8.03
CA PHE A 126 12.11 5.25 7.82
C PHE A 126 11.62 5.84 9.15
N GLY A 127 11.35 4.99 10.16
CA GLY A 127 10.94 5.42 11.49
C GLY A 127 11.99 6.33 12.15
N TYR A 128 13.25 5.92 12.10
CA TYR A 128 14.35 6.73 12.67
C TYR A 128 14.49 8.09 11.97
N LEU A 129 14.56 8.12 10.64
CA LEU A 129 14.69 9.36 9.88
C LEU A 129 13.46 10.26 10.06
N GLY A 130 12.25 9.69 10.12
CA GLY A 130 11.03 10.44 10.36
C GLY A 130 10.98 11.18 11.68
N LEU A 131 11.75 10.76 12.67
CA LEU A 131 11.89 11.44 13.97
C LEU A 131 12.98 12.53 13.97
N GLN A 132 13.91 12.55 12.99
CA GLN A 132 15.06 13.48 13.01
C GLN A 132 14.76 14.83 12.37
N PHE A 133 13.87 14.89 11.40
CA PHE A 133 13.64 16.10 10.60
C PHE A 133 12.50 16.94 11.20
N ALA A 134 12.77 17.77 12.20
CA ALA A 134 11.80 18.76 12.67
C ALA A 134 11.72 19.98 11.72
N ASP A 135 10.53 20.58 11.60
CA ASP A 135 10.33 21.87 10.92
C ASP A 135 10.50 23.06 11.90
N SER A 136 10.15 24.28 11.43
CA SER A 136 10.18 25.49 12.26
C SER A 136 9.25 25.44 13.47
N ASP A 137 8.19 24.63 13.40
CA ASP A 137 7.20 24.45 14.47
C ASP A 137 7.51 23.22 15.34
N SER A 138 8.73 22.66 15.20
CA SER A 138 9.20 21.45 15.89
C SER A 138 8.38 20.19 15.56
N LEU A 139 7.62 20.18 14.43
CA LEU A 139 6.89 19.03 13.97
C LEU A 139 7.80 18.12 13.15
N THR A 140 7.87 16.85 13.55
CA THR A 140 8.55 15.79 12.81
C THR A 140 7.58 15.04 11.88
N PRO A 141 8.05 14.39 10.78
CA PRO A 141 7.22 13.55 9.92
C PRO A 141 6.51 12.42 10.67
N ILE A 142 7.15 11.84 11.69
CA ILE A 142 6.59 10.78 12.56
C ILE A 142 6.54 11.31 13.98
N SER A 143 5.46 11.04 14.71
CA SER A 143 5.29 11.41 16.11
C SER A 143 5.79 10.32 17.05
N GLU A 144 6.24 10.71 18.24
CA GLU A 144 6.54 9.78 19.34
C GLU A 144 5.30 9.32 20.13
N TYR A 145 4.13 9.84 19.76
CA TYR A 145 2.85 9.43 20.32
C TYR A 145 2.11 8.49 19.38
N LEU A 146 1.41 7.52 19.94
CA LEU A 146 0.52 6.66 19.15
C LEU A 146 -0.65 7.48 18.61
N SER A 147 -0.98 7.32 17.34
CA SER A 147 -2.02 8.08 16.68
C SER A 147 -3.21 7.21 16.26
N GLY A 148 -4.42 7.70 16.55
CA GLY A 148 -5.67 7.12 16.05
C GLY A 148 -6.16 7.87 14.81
N VAL A 149 -7.06 8.82 15.02
CA VAL A 149 -7.45 9.89 14.07
C VAL A 149 -6.61 11.14 14.32
N ARG A 150 -6.13 11.29 15.54
CA ARG A 150 -5.19 12.30 16.04
C ARG A 150 -4.23 11.61 16.98
N GLU A 151 -3.18 12.30 17.40
CA GLU A 151 -2.32 11.82 18.49
C GLU A 151 -3.15 11.53 19.74
N THR A 152 -2.86 10.40 20.37
CA THR A 152 -3.41 10.03 21.68
C THR A 152 -2.48 10.52 22.79
N SER A 153 -2.88 10.34 24.04
CA SER A 153 -2.02 10.61 25.21
C SER A 153 -0.94 9.54 25.44
N ILE A 154 -0.87 8.50 24.58
CA ILE A 154 0.06 7.37 24.75
C ILE A 154 1.40 7.75 24.14
N TYR A 155 2.35 8.12 25.01
CA TYR A 155 3.73 8.38 24.62
C TYR A 155 4.50 7.07 24.53
N LEU A 156 5.03 6.77 23.35
CA LEU A 156 5.84 5.58 23.10
C LEU A 156 7.34 5.87 23.26
N GLY A 157 7.75 7.09 22.95
CA GLY A 157 9.16 7.47 22.82
C GLY A 157 9.81 6.89 21.57
N SER A 158 10.98 7.42 21.20
CA SER A 158 11.65 7.12 19.93
C SER A 158 11.88 5.62 19.66
N GLY A 159 12.27 4.85 20.69
CA GLY A 159 12.56 3.42 20.55
C GLY A 159 11.34 2.59 20.22
N LEU A 160 10.26 2.74 21.00
CA LEU A 160 9.03 1.94 20.79
C LEU A 160 8.27 2.39 19.54
N VAL A 161 8.31 3.67 19.18
CA VAL A 161 7.70 4.14 17.94
C VAL A 161 8.39 3.54 16.72
N ILE A 162 9.71 3.39 16.71
CA ILE A 162 10.42 2.72 15.61
C ILE A 162 9.96 1.25 15.51
N VAL A 163 9.85 0.55 16.64
CA VAL A 163 9.33 -0.84 16.66
C VAL A 163 7.89 -0.89 16.13
N TRP A 164 7.05 0.06 16.52
CA TRP A 164 5.67 0.17 16.05
C TRP A 164 5.61 0.37 14.53
N ILE A 165 6.42 1.31 13.98
CA ILE A 165 6.54 1.55 12.54
C ILE A 165 6.99 0.29 11.79
N VAL A 166 7.97 -0.45 12.33
CA VAL A 166 8.41 -1.73 11.75
C VAL A 166 7.24 -2.73 11.67
N ILE A 167 6.49 -2.90 12.76
CA ILE A 167 5.34 -3.80 12.79
C ILE A 167 4.29 -3.36 11.76
N MET A 168 3.97 -2.07 11.71
CA MET A 168 2.96 -1.51 10.82
C MET A 168 3.36 -1.67 9.34
N VAL A 169 4.59 -1.30 8.98
CA VAL A 169 5.10 -1.42 7.60
C VAL A 169 5.16 -2.88 7.17
N MET A 170 5.67 -3.77 8.01
CA MET A 170 5.73 -5.20 7.69
C MET A 170 4.32 -5.79 7.56
N SER A 171 3.39 -5.43 8.44
CA SER A 171 2.00 -5.91 8.38
C SER A 171 1.29 -5.44 7.12
N ALA A 172 1.39 -4.15 6.78
CA ALA A 172 0.76 -3.60 5.58
C ALA A 172 1.40 -4.17 4.30
N SER A 173 2.73 -4.22 4.24
CA SER A 173 3.49 -4.72 3.09
C SER A 173 3.15 -6.18 2.79
N ASN A 174 3.16 -7.05 3.80
CA ASN A 174 2.79 -8.45 3.61
C ASN A 174 1.26 -8.63 3.45
N GLY A 175 0.43 -7.77 4.06
CA GLY A 175 -1.02 -7.79 3.89
C GLY A 175 -1.45 -7.50 2.46
N VAL A 176 -0.86 -6.49 1.82
CA VAL A 176 -1.08 -6.21 0.39
C VAL A 176 -0.56 -7.37 -0.46
N ASN A 177 0.61 -7.91 -0.15
CA ASN A 177 1.18 -9.05 -0.89
C ASN A 177 0.29 -10.31 -0.79
N LEU A 178 -0.28 -10.61 0.38
CA LEU A 178 -1.24 -11.70 0.54
C LEU A 178 -2.56 -11.44 -0.21
N THR A 179 -2.90 -10.20 -0.46
CA THR A 179 -4.12 -9.81 -1.18
C THR A 179 -3.93 -9.89 -2.69
N ASP A 180 -2.69 -9.85 -3.20
CA ASP A 180 -2.36 -9.93 -4.63
C ASP A 180 -2.44 -11.36 -5.18
N GLY A 181 -3.52 -12.08 -4.85
CA GLY A 181 -3.78 -13.44 -5.32
C GLY A 181 -4.77 -13.55 -6.48
N LEU A 182 -5.57 -12.50 -6.73
CA LEU A 182 -6.54 -12.42 -7.82
C LEU A 182 -6.34 -11.14 -8.64
N ASP A 183 -6.60 -11.23 -9.95
CA ASP A 183 -6.40 -10.15 -10.92
C ASP A 183 -7.12 -8.86 -10.48
N GLY A 184 -6.37 -7.80 -10.24
CA GLY A 184 -6.87 -6.48 -9.87
C GLY A 184 -7.30 -6.32 -8.40
N LEU A 185 -7.38 -7.38 -7.61
CA LEU A 185 -7.91 -7.32 -6.24
C LEU A 185 -7.13 -6.34 -5.36
N ALA A 186 -5.83 -6.54 -5.23
CA ALA A 186 -4.96 -5.69 -4.40
C ALA A 186 -4.85 -4.27 -4.96
N THR A 187 -4.74 -4.13 -6.29
CA THR A 187 -4.64 -2.83 -6.96
C THR A 187 -5.88 -1.98 -6.70
N GLY A 188 -7.08 -2.54 -6.90
CA GLY A 188 -8.34 -1.81 -6.69
C GLY A 188 -8.59 -1.42 -5.24
N ALA A 189 -8.28 -2.31 -4.29
CA ALA A 189 -8.37 -2.01 -2.86
C ALA A 189 -7.39 -0.90 -2.46
N SER A 190 -6.15 -0.92 -3.00
CA SER A 190 -5.15 0.13 -2.74
C SER A 190 -5.60 1.50 -3.25
N ILE A 191 -6.24 1.58 -4.43
CA ILE A 191 -6.78 2.84 -4.96
C ILE A 191 -7.74 3.47 -3.96
N MET A 192 -8.68 2.71 -3.41
CA MET A 192 -9.65 3.21 -2.43
C MET A 192 -8.96 3.74 -1.17
N THR A 193 -7.95 3.03 -0.67
CA THR A 193 -7.16 3.44 0.49
C THR A 193 -6.35 4.71 0.22
N PHE A 194 -5.72 4.85 -0.96
CA PHE A 194 -5.01 6.08 -1.32
C PHE A 194 -5.94 7.28 -1.48
N LEU A 195 -7.12 7.09 -2.06
CA LEU A 195 -8.13 8.15 -2.14
C LEU A 195 -8.59 8.61 -0.76
N ALA A 196 -8.69 7.70 0.21
CA ALA A 196 -8.97 8.08 1.60
C ALA A 196 -7.83 8.94 2.18
N PHE A 197 -6.55 8.61 1.94
CA PHE A 197 -5.44 9.45 2.38
C PHE A 197 -5.42 10.83 1.69
N VAL A 198 -5.85 10.93 0.43
CA VAL A 198 -6.04 12.25 -0.21
C VAL A 198 -7.06 13.08 0.56
N LEU A 199 -8.20 12.49 0.93
CA LEU A 199 -9.25 13.19 1.68
C LEU A 199 -8.76 13.59 3.09
N ILE A 200 -8.08 12.68 3.79
CA ILE A 200 -7.51 12.92 5.12
C ILE A 200 -6.50 14.07 5.07
N GLY A 201 -5.50 14.02 4.19
CA GLY A 201 -4.46 15.03 4.12
C GLY A 201 -4.98 16.41 3.69
N VAL A 202 -5.98 16.47 2.79
CA VAL A 202 -6.68 17.73 2.45
C VAL A 202 -7.43 18.28 3.65
N TRP A 203 -8.12 17.42 4.41
CA TRP A 203 -8.83 17.81 5.61
C TRP A 203 -7.88 18.33 6.69
N GLU A 204 -6.81 17.61 7.00
CA GLU A 204 -5.81 18.02 8.00
C GLU A 204 -5.16 19.35 7.64
N PHE A 205 -4.84 19.55 6.34
CA PHE A 205 -4.35 20.84 5.87
C PHE A 205 -5.34 21.97 6.18
N GLY A 206 -6.64 21.77 5.93
CA GLY A 206 -7.67 22.75 6.22
C GLY A 206 -7.88 23.02 7.72
N GLN A 207 -7.51 22.09 8.59
CA GLN A 207 -7.59 22.19 10.05
C GLN A 207 -6.30 22.63 10.73
N SER A 208 -5.26 22.91 9.95
CA SER A 208 -3.96 23.35 10.48
C SER A 208 -4.09 24.61 11.34
N CYS A 209 -3.41 24.61 12.50
CA CYS A 209 -3.39 25.77 13.42
C CYS A 209 -2.77 27.02 12.78
N ALA A 210 -1.92 26.86 11.77
CA ALA A 210 -1.36 27.97 11.00
C ALA A 210 -2.42 28.66 10.11
N LEU A 211 -3.45 27.93 9.64
CA LEU A 211 -4.51 28.48 8.79
C LEU A 211 -5.75 28.88 9.60
N ASN A 212 -6.11 28.06 10.59
CA ASN A 212 -7.31 28.21 11.40
C ASN A 212 -6.98 28.08 12.88
N ALA A 213 -6.66 29.18 13.55
CA ALA A 213 -6.36 29.21 14.99
C ALA A 213 -7.62 29.05 15.84
N THR A 214 -8.32 27.91 15.71
CA THR A 214 -9.49 27.54 16.53
C THR A 214 -9.08 26.58 17.65
N ALA A 215 -9.88 26.47 18.70
CA ALA A 215 -9.62 25.56 19.83
C ALA A 215 -9.50 24.07 19.42
N GLY A 216 -9.98 23.69 18.23
CA GLY A 216 -9.91 22.34 17.68
C GLY A 216 -8.85 22.14 16.62
N CYS A 217 -8.00 23.14 16.32
CA CYS A 217 -6.97 22.99 15.28
C CYS A 217 -5.99 21.85 15.61
N TYR A 218 -5.37 21.29 14.58
CA TYR A 218 -4.42 20.20 14.71
C TYR A 218 -3.31 20.34 13.66
N ALA A 219 -2.08 20.30 14.09
CA ALA A 219 -0.95 20.44 13.21
C ALA A 219 -0.34 19.08 12.90
N VAL A 220 -0.40 18.71 11.62
CA VAL A 220 0.34 17.58 11.02
C VAL A 220 1.38 18.17 10.07
N ARG A 221 2.53 17.55 9.97
CA ARG A 221 3.56 18.01 9.06
C ARG A 221 3.24 17.63 7.63
N ASP A 222 3.28 18.61 6.72
CA ASP A 222 3.16 18.44 5.26
C ASP A 222 1.90 17.70 4.76
N PRO A 223 0.69 17.83 5.38
CA PRO A 223 -0.45 16.96 5.07
C PRO A 223 -0.95 17.13 3.64
N LEU A 224 -0.91 18.36 3.09
CA LEU A 224 -1.30 18.61 1.69
C LEU A 224 -0.37 17.93 0.70
N ASP A 225 0.94 17.92 0.97
CA ASP A 225 1.93 17.32 0.10
C ASP A 225 1.86 15.78 0.15
N LEU A 226 1.57 15.22 1.34
CA LEU A 226 1.25 13.80 1.48
C LEU A 226 -0.02 13.41 0.70
N ALA A 227 -1.02 14.30 0.64
CA ALA A 227 -2.20 14.11 -0.21
C ALA A 227 -1.84 14.13 -1.71
N VAL A 228 -0.88 14.96 -2.14
CA VAL A 228 -0.35 14.95 -3.52
C VAL A 228 0.31 13.62 -3.84
N LEU A 229 1.12 13.09 -2.92
CA LEU A 229 1.77 11.79 -3.08
C LEU A 229 0.74 10.65 -3.13
N ALA A 230 -0.25 10.68 -2.23
CA ALA A 230 -1.34 9.70 -2.22
C ALA A 230 -2.14 9.71 -3.54
N ALA A 231 -2.41 10.91 -4.11
CA ALA A 231 -3.08 11.05 -5.39
C ALA A 231 -2.23 10.49 -6.55
N ALA A 232 -0.91 10.67 -6.50
CA ALA A 232 0.00 10.09 -7.49
C ALA A 232 -0.05 8.54 -7.45
N PHE A 233 -0.07 7.93 -6.26
CA PHE A 233 -0.26 6.48 -6.12
C PHE A 233 -1.65 6.03 -6.60
N ALA A 234 -2.72 6.74 -6.23
CA ALA A 234 -4.07 6.43 -6.70
C ALA A 234 -4.16 6.47 -8.22
N GLY A 235 -3.61 7.51 -8.85
CA GLY A 235 -3.56 7.64 -10.31
C GLY A 235 -2.71 6.55 -10.96
N GLY A 236 -1.51 6.29 -10.46
CA GLY A 236 -0.61 5.25 -10.96
C GLY A 236 -1.25 3.85 -10.88
N CYS A 237 -1.86 3.52 -9.75
CA CYS A 237 -2.59 2.27 -9.58
C CYS A 237 -3.81 2.18 -10.51
N THR A 238 -4.55 3.27 -10.73
CA THR A 238 -5.70 3.30 -11.63
C THR A 238 -5.28 3.03 -13.08
N GLY A 239 -4.20 3.66 -13.55
CA GLY A 239 -3.66 3.41 -14.89
C GLY A 239 -3.12 1.99 -15.05
N PHE A 240 -2.50 1.43 -14.02
CA PHE A 240 -2.04 0.04 -14.00
C PHE A 240 -3.19 -0.95 -13.96
N LEU A 241 -4.25 -0.68 -13.18
CA LEU A 241 -5.42 -1.53 -13.02
C LEU A 241 -6.09 -1.84 -14.36
N TRP A 242 -6.08 -0.92 -15.32
CA TRP A 242 -6.59 -1.14 -16.68
C TRP A 242 -6.03 -2.41 -17.35
N TRP A 243 -4.78 -2.77 -17.02
CA TRP A 243 -4.09 -3.93 -17.58
C TRP A 243 -4.05 -5.12 -16.61
N ASN A 244 -4.27 -4.86 -15.33
CA ASN A 244 -4.20 -5.86 -14.26
C ASN A 244 -5.58 -6.48 -13.93
N THR A 245 -6.70 -5.92 -14.43
CA THR A 245 -8.04 -6.53 -14.29
C THR A 245 -8.13 -7.86 -15.05
N ALA A 246 -9.02 -8.75 -14.59
CA ALA A 246 -9.25 -10.07 -15.19
C ALA A 246 -9.82 -9.98 -16.62
N PRO A 247 -9.25 -10.69 -17.62
CA PRO A 247 -8.02 -11.49 -17.51
C PRO A 247 -6.78 -10.60 -17.54
N ALA A 248 -5.94 -10.69 -16.52
CA ALA A 248 -4.79 -9.80 -16.35
C ALA A 248 -3.75 -10.01 -17.46
N ARG A 249 -3.25 -8.89 -18.00
CA ARG A 249 -2.16 -8.86 -18.98
C ARG A 249 -0.79 -8.67 -18.34
N ILE A 250 -0.76 -8.31 -17.06
CA ILE A 250 0.43 -8.13 -16.25
C ILE A 250 0.07 -8.26 -14.77
N PHE A 251 0.94 -8.89 -13.99
CA PHE A 251 0.84 -8.93 -12.54
C PHE A 251 1.76 -7.88 -11.90
N MET A 252 1.36 -7.34 -10.74
CA MET A 252 2.19 -6.36 -10.05
C MET A 252 3.45 -6.98 -9.47
N GLY A 253 3.39 -8.25 -9.06
CA GLY A 253 4.47 -8.97 -8.41
C GLY A 253 4.76 -8.51 -7.00
N ASP A 254 5.75 -9.14 -6.37
CA ASP A 254 6.24 -8.72 -5.06
C ASP A 254 6.83 -7.30 -5.10
N THR A 255 7.37 -6.90 -6.25
CA THR A 255 7.80 -5.53 -6.53
C THR A 255 6.72 -4.51 -6.21
N GLY A 256 5.50 -4.76 -6.69
CA GLY A 256 4.39 -3.84 -6.52
C GLY A 256 3.72 -3.96 -5.17
N SER A 257 3.41 -5.16 -4.75
CA SER A 257 2.63 -5.39 -3.53
C SER A 257 3.36 -4.95 -2.27
N LEU A 258 4.68 -5.18 -2.17
CA LEU A 258 5.47 -4.70 -1.03
C LEU A 258 5.58 -3.18 -1.01
N ALA A 259 5.76 -2.57 -2.18
CA ALA A 259 5.83 -1.12 -2.33
C ALA A 259 4.51 -0.44 -1.95
N LEU A 260 3.36 -0.96 -2.41
CA LEU A 260 2.03 -0.42 -2.06
C LEU A 260 1.75 -0.49 -0.57
N GLY A 261 2.05 -1.64 0.07
CA GLY A 261 1.90 -1.76 1.51
C GLY A 261 2.80 -0.78 2.28
N GLY A 262 4.03 -0.56 1.79
CA GLY A 262 4.93 0.46 2.32
C GLY A 262 4.40 1.89 2.15
N ALA A 263 3.83 2.21 0.99
CA ALA A 263 3.19 3.50 0.75
C ALA A 263 2.00 3.74 1.70
N ILE A 264 1.14 2.73 1.86
CA ILE A 264 -0.03 2.78 2.73
C ILE A 264 0.40 2.99 4.20
N ALA A 265 1.39 2.22 4.70
CA ALA A 265 1.89 2.38 6.05
C ALA A 265 2.65 3.70 6.25
N GLY A 266 3.47 4.09 5.28
CA GLY A 266 4.22 5.34 5.34
C GLY A 266 3.31 6.57 5.39
N LEU A 267 2.27 6.61 4.55
CA LEU A 267 1.26 7.67 4.57
C LEU A 267 0.47 7.69 5.89
N ALA A 268 0.08 6.51 6.41
CA ALA A 268 -0.63 6.43 7.69
C ALA A 268 0.22 6.97 8.86
N ALA A 269 1.53 6.67 8.87
CA ALA A 269 2.45 7.16 9.89
C ALA A 269 2.67 8.68 9.79
N THR A 270 2.90 9.20 8.58
CA THR A 270 3.18 10.62 8.37
C THR A 270 1.94 11.52 8.50
N LEU A 271 0.73 11.00 8.19
CA LEU A 271 -0.54 11.67 8.45
C LEU A 271 -1.05 11.45 9.89
N ARG A 272 -0.30 10.74 10.74
CA ARG A 272 -0.65 10.45 12.14
C ARG A 272 -2.02 9.78 12.30
N VAL A 273 -2.30 8.81 11.43
CA VAL A 273 -3.54 8.00 11.40
C VAL A 273 -3.24 6.51 11.44
N GLU A 274 -2.28 6.10 12.26
CA GLU A 274 -1.75 4.72 12.29
C GLU A 274 -2.81 3.67 12.65
N LEU A 275 -3.59 3.89 13.73
CA LEU A 275 -4.64 2.95 14.12
C LEU A 275 -5.84 3.01 13.17
N LEU A 276 -6.07 4.16 12.53
CA LEU A 276 -7.11 4.30 11.51
C LEU A 276 -6.78 3.48 10.25
N LEU A 277 -5.52 3.10 10.06
CA LEU A 277 -5.12 2.20 8.97
C LEU A 277 -5.86 0.85 9.05
N ILE A 278 -6.23 0.38 10.25
CA ILE A 278 -6.97 -0.88 10.41
C ILE A 278 -8.30 -0.87 9.64
N PRO A 279 -9.23 0.07 9.86
CA PRO A 279 -10.43 0.15 9.05
C PRO A 279 -10.16 0.65 7.61
N LEU A 280 -9.25 1.60 7.36
CA LEU A 280 -8.94 2.07 6.00
C LEU A 280 -8.36 0.95 5.12
N GLY A 281 -7.56 0.07 5.69
CA GLY A 281 -7.00 -1.12 5.05
C GLY A 281 -7.78 -2.41 5.35
N GLY A 282 -9.06 -2.33 5.73
CA GLY A 282 -9.82 -3.43 6.30
C GLY A 282 -9.82 -4.71 5.48
N LEU A 283 -9.85 -4.60 4.15
CA LEU A 283 -9.74 -5.78 3.29
C LEU A 283 -8.39 -6.50 3.46
N PHE A 284 -7.28 -5.74 3.50
CA PHE A 284 -5.94 -6.31 3.72
C PHE A 284 -5.84 -6.98 5.09
N VAL A 285 -6.46 -6.36 6.11
CA VAL A 285 -6.55 -6.92 7.46
C VAL A 285 -7.34 -8.23 7.46
N ILE A 286 -8.53 -8.26 6.85
CA ILE A 286 -9.38 -9.46 6.77
C ILE A 286 -8.64 -10.61 6.09
N ILE A 287 -7.97 -10.35 4.97
CA ILE A 287 -7.23 -11.35 4.21
C ILE A 287 -6.04 -11.87 5.04
N THR A 288 -5.27 -10.98 5.64
CA THR A 288 -4.14 -11.36 6.50
C THR A 288 -4.59 -12.17 7.72
N MET A 289 -5.65 -11.73 8.38
CA MET A 289 -6.23 -12.46 9.52
C MET A 289 -6.71 -13.86 9.13
N SER A 290 -7.25 -14.04 7.93
CA SER A 290 -7.64 -15.38 7.45
C SER A 290 -6.45 -16.35 7.38
N VAL A 291 -5.27 -15.85 6.98
CA VAL A 291 -4.04 -16.64 6.93
C VAL A 291 -3.52 -16.95 8.33
N LEU A 292 -3.54 -15.96 9.23
CA LEU A 292 -3.12 -16.15 10.63
C LEU A 292 -4.03 -17.16 11.34
N ILE A 293 -5.36 -16.99 11.24
CA ILE A 293 -6.35 -17.91 11.83
C ILE A 293 -6.13 -19.32 11.30
N GLN A 294 -6.01 -19.48 9.98
CA GLN A 294 -5.77 -20.79 9.38
C GLN A 294 -4.48 -21.44 9.89
N THR A 295 -3.39 -20.67 9.94
CA THR A 295 -2.08 -21.19 10.35
C THR A 295 -2.05 -21.60 11.83
N VAL A 296 -2.61 -20.75 12.71
CA VAL A 296 -2.68 -21.02 14.14
C VAL A 296 -3.59 -22.22 14.41
N TYR A 297 -4.79 -22.22 13.85
CA TYR A 297 -5.75 -23.30 14.04
C TYR A 297 -5.21 -24.64 13.51
N PHE A 298 -4.57 -24.65 12.34
CA PHE A 298 -3.96 -25.85 11.76
C PHE A 298 -2.91 -26.47 12.70
N LYS A 299 -2.07 -25.63 13.31
CA LYS A 299 -1.06 -26.09 14.27
C LYS A 299 -1.65 -26.62 15.57
N VAL A 300 -2.64 -25.91 16.14
CA VAL A 300 -3.24 -26.26 17.44
C VAL A 300 -4.19 -27.45 17.32
N SER A 301 -4.90 -27.59 16.18
CA SER A 301 -5.90 -28.64 15.98
C SER A 301 -5.37 -29.97 15.41
N GLY A 302 -4.04 -30.09 15.27
CA GLY A 302 -3.43 -31.30 14.70
C GLY A 302 -3.73 -31.48 13.19
N GLY A 303 -3.78 -30.38 12.41
CA GLY A 303 -3.90 -30.44 10.96
C GLY A 303 -5.30 -30.15 10.41
N LYS A 304 -6.28 -29.76 11.24
CA LYS A 304 -7.61 -29.35 10.76
C LYS A 304 -7.58 -27.95 10.16
N ARG A 305 -8.44 -27.71 9.17
CA ARG A 305 -8.53 -26.42 8.47
C ARG A 305 -9.85 -25.71 8.81
N VAL A 306 -9.78 -24.37 9.03
CA VAL A 306 -10.97 -23.50 9.16
C VAL A 306 -11.52 -23.18 7.78
N PHE A 307 -10.64 -22.75 6.86
CA PHE A 307 -10.96 -22.44 5.47
C PHE A 307 -10.48 -23.58 4.57
N LYS A 308 -11.13 -23.81 3.43
CA LYS A 308 -10.65 -24.78 2.43
C LYS A 308 -9.21 -24.47 2.00
N MET A 309 -8.92 -23.16 1.84
CA MET A 309 -7.60 -22.61 1.55
C MET A 309 -7.49 -21.19 2.12
N ALA A 310 -6.32 -20.76 2.52
CA ALA A 310 -5.99 -19.37 2.87
C ALA A 310 -4.91 -18.87 1.88
N PRO A 311 -4.95 -17.59 1.52
CA PRO A 311 -5.83 -16.50 1.93
C PRO A 311 -7.31 -16.66 1.54
N LEU A 312 -8.19 -15.85 2.17
CA LEU A 312 -9.65 -16.01 2.12
C LEU A 312 -10.26 -16.04 0.69
N HIS A 313 -9.70 -15.30 -0.25
CA HIS A 313 -10.17 -15.27 -1.62
C HIS A 313 -10.06 -16.66 -2.29
N HIS A 314 -9.02 -17.43 -2.01
CA HIS A 314 -8.89 -18.80 -2.52
C HIS A 314 -9.91 -19.78 -1.90
N HIS A 315 -10.36 -19.51 -0.65
CA HIS A 315 -11.47 -20.26 -0.09
C HIS A 315 -12.72 -20.16 -0.96
N PHE A 316 -13.06 -18.94 -1.42
CA PHE A 316 -14.25 -18.72 -2.25
C PHE A 316 -14.09 -19.28 -3.65
N GLU A 317 -12.88 -19.27 -4.25
CA GLU A 317 -12.61 -19.98 -5.51
C GLU A 317 -12.88 -21.47 -5.36
N LEU A 318 -12.43 -22.11 -4.27
CA LEU A 318 -12.66 -23.54 -3.99
C LEU A 318 -14.12 -23.85 -3.57
N VAL A 319 -14.91 -22.85 -3.23
CA VAL A 319 -16.37 -22.96 -3.02
C VAL A 319 -17.12 -22.90 -4.37
N GLY A 320 -16.43 -22.41 -5.44
CA GLY A 320 -16.99 -22.35 -6.78
C GLY A 320 -17.43 -20.95 -7.23
N TRP A 321 -16.98 -19.90 -6.55
CA TRP A 321 -17.23 -18.53 -7.01
C TRP A 321 -16.27 -18.17 -8.15
N GLU A 322 -16.79 -17.46 -9.15
CA GLU A 322 -15.98 -16.91 -10.23
C GLU A 322 -15.05 -15.80 -9.71
N GLN A 323 -13.83 -15.73 -10.26
CA GLN A 323 -12.83 -14.75 -9.88
C GLN A 323 -13.36 -13.30 -9.87
N ILE A 324 -14.06 -12.90 -10.94
CA ILE A 324 -14.62 -11.54 -11.07
C ILE A 324 -15.61 -11.25 -9.94
N THR A 325 -16.47 -12.24 -9.61
CA THR A 325 -17.44 -12.12 -8.52
C THR A 325 -16.74 -11.91 -7.17
N ILE A 326 -15.66 -12.64 -6.91
CA ILE A 326 -14.87 -12.47 -5.67
C ILE A 326 -14.26 -11.08 -5.62
N VAL A 327 -13.60 -10.65 -6.70
CA VAL A 327 -12.92 -9.34 -6.77
C VAL A 327 -13.92 -8.21 -6.53
N ILE A 328 -15.06 -8.21 -7.21
CA ILE A 328 -16.08 -7.15 -7.05
C ILE A 328 -16.62 -7.12 -5.61
N ARG A 329 -16.97 -8.29 -5.04
CA ARG A 329 -17.46 -8.35 -3.66
C ARG A 329 -16.42 -7.89 -2.64
N PHE A 330 -15.15 -8.23 -2.86
CA PHE A 330 -14.05 -7.81 -1.99
C PHE A 330 -13.76 -6.31 -2.14
N TRP A 331 -13.92 -5.74 -3.33
CA TRP A 331 -13.86 -4.28 -3.51
C TRP A 331 -15.01 -3.57 -2.79
N ILE A 332 -16.22 -4.16 -2.75
CA ILE A 332 -17.33 -3.63 -1.95
C ILE A 332 -16.95 -3.63 -0.46
N ILE A 333 -16.36 -4.74 0.04
CA ILE A 333 -15.87 -4.81 1.42
C ILE A 333 -14.79 -3.75 1.66
N ALA A 334 -13.83 -3.58 0.75
CA ALA A 334 -12.81 -2.55 0.85
C ALA A 334 -13.42 -1.15 0.90
N GLY A 335 -14.37 -0.85 0.01
CA GLY A 335 -15.07 0.44 -0.02
C GLY A 335 -15.85 0.72 1.27
N LEU A 336 -16.57 -0.26 1.80
CA LEU A 336 -17.28 -0.15 3.07
C LEU A 336 -16.31 0.06 4.25
N SER A 337 -15.17 -0.63 4.26
CA SER A 337 -14.13 -0.48 5.27
C SER A 337 -13.52 0.92 5.23
N VAL A 338 -13.19 1.42 4.03
CA VAL A 338 -12.71 2.78 3.81
C VAL A 338 -13.76 3.81 4.26
N ALA A 339 -15.03 3.61 3.90
CA ALA A 339 -16.11 4.50 4.32
C ALA A 339 -16.27 4.53 5.85
N ALA A 340 -16.17 3.36 6.52
CA ALA A 340 -16.16 3.27 7.98
C ALA A 340 -14.95 4.01 8.59
N GLY A 341 -13.76 3.83 8.02
CA GLY A 341 -12.55 4.54 8.46
C GLY A 341 -12.68 6.06 8.33
N LEU A 342 -13.16 6.54 7.18
CA LEU A 342 -13.43 7.97 6.97
C LEU A 342 -14.54 8.48 7.89
N GLY A 343 -15.58 7.67 8.14
CA GLY A 343 -16.65 7.99 9.10
C GLY A 343 -16.11 8.18 10.52
N LEU A 344 -15.22 7.29 10.97
CA LEU A 344 -14.53 7.43 12.27
C LEU A 344 -13.64 8.68 12.31
N PHE A 345 -12.93 8.96 11.22
CA PHE A 345 -12.10 10.16 11.08
C PHE A 345 -12.95 11.42 11.27
N TYR A 346 -14.01 11.59 10.49
CA TYR A 346 -14.87 12.77 10.59
C TYR A 346 -15.63 12.85 11.91
N ALA A 347 -16.11 11.73 12.45
CA ALA A 347 -16.85 11.73 13.72
C ALA A 347 -16.02 12.30 14.87
N GLN A 348 -14.71 11.99 14.94
CA GLN A 348 -13.84 12.54 15.97
C GLN A 348 -13.54 14.04 15.78
N TRP A 349 -13.64 14.57 14.55
CA TRP A 349 -13.47 15.99 14.27
C TRP A 349 -14.73 16.80 14.59
N VAL A 350 -15.91 16.24 14.38
CA VAL A 350 -17.20 16.91 14.61
C VAL A 350 -17.60 16.86 16.09
N ALA A 351 -17.20 15.83 16.84
CA ALA A 351 -17.54 15.65 18.25
C ALA A 351 -16.81 16.62 19.21
N LYS A 352 -16.00 17.54 18.71
CA LYS A 352 -15.29 18.60 19.46
C LYS A 352 -15.82 19.97 19.10
#